data_7a23d65ca823773bf415a4aa6ba9dd7b
#
_entry.id   7a23d65ca823773bf415a4aa6ba9dd7b
#
_cell.length_a   1.000
_cell.length_b   1.000
_cell.length_c   1.000
_cell.angle_alpha   90.00
_cell.angle_beta   90.00
_cell.angle_gamma   90.00
#
_symmetry.space_group_name_H-M   'P 1'
#
loop_
_entity.id
_entity.type
_entity.pdbx_description
1 polymer ?
#
loop_
_entity_poly.entity_id
_entity_poly.type
_entity_poly.pdbx_seq_one_letter_code
_entity_poly.pdbx_strand_id
1 'polypeptide(L)'
;MYSNKKRQAILLALLAAHCTFYGTNVTAAPVPVTDGKYTADGTDTYDPITHTDTINSIKVSNGAQVSVTAGATTVNGVNSSESLTASSGGQLTVNGSLNATVGLGDTYSTGVGYSGIVANGSGSKIILSGTDNSITSKSTNYKNSESAFFAYNNGEIHVTGDTTTVKVSQSRIVAAQDGASITFSNG
;
A
#
# COMPACT_ATOMS: atom_id res chain seq x y z
N MET A 1 65.13 6.88 1.16
CA MET A 1 64.28 6.63 2.33
C MET A 1 62.94 7.40 2.14
N TYR A 2 61.90 6.74 1.63
CA TYR A 2 60.60 7.40 1.39
C TYR A 2 59.87 7.67 2.71
N SER A 3 59.50 8.93 2.93
CA SER A 3 58.81 9.36 4.15
C SER A 3 57.53 8.55 4.39
N ASN A 4 57.30 8.15 5.65
CA ASN A 4 56.11 7.42 6.08
C ASN A 4 54.78 8.06 5.66
N LYS A 5 54.78 9.40 5.48
CA LYS A 5 53.58 10.15 5.02
C LYS A 5 53.21 9.81 3.56
N LYS A 6 54.20 9.56 2.68
CA LYS A 6 53.92 9.16 1.29
C LYS A 6 53.40 7.74 1.19
N ARG A 7 53.83 6.83 2.07
CA ARG A 7 53.30 5.45 2.13
C ARG A 7 51.88 5.39 2.63
N GLN A 8 51.54 6.23 3.63
CA GLN A 8 50.17 6.33 4.12
C GLN A 8 49.21 6.91 3.07
N ALA A 9 49.62 7.92 2.31
CA ALA A 9 48.79 8.52 1.25
C ALA A 9 48.55 7.52 0.10
N ILE A 10 49.51 6.69 -0.26
CA ILE A 10 49.35 5.66 -1.31
C ILE A 10 48.42 4.55 -0.80
N LEU A 11 48.52 4.15 0.46
CA LEU A 11 47.64 3.13 1.06
C LEU A 11 46.20 3.61 1.14
N LEU A 12 45.98 4.89 1.51
CA LEU A 12 44.65 5.49 1.52
C LEU A 12 44.05 5.62 0.12
N ALA A 13 44.86 5.96 -0.89
CA ALA A 13 44.40 6.05 -2.27
C ALA A 13 44.04 4.68 -2.85
N LEU A 14 44.79 3.62 -2.48
CA LEU A 14 44.47 2.25 -2.89
C LEU A 14 43.18 1.74 -2.22
N LEU A 15 42.94 2.09 -0.94
CA LEU A 15 41.69 1.73 -0.24
C LEU A 15 40.48 2.45 -0.84
N ALA A 16 40.61 3.71 -1.23
CA ALA A 16 39.57 4.47 -1.90
C ALA A 16 39.22 3.95 -3.31
N ALA A 17 40.22 3.41 -4.02
CA ALA A 17 40.01 2.87 -5.36
C ALA A 17 39.35 1.47 -5.37
N HIS A 18 39.27 0.78 -4.23
CA HIS A 18 38.62 -0.52 -4.13
C HIS A 18 37.17 -0.43 -3.54
N CYS A 19 36.71 0.74 -3.18
CA CYS A 19 35.27 1.00 -3.02
C CYS A 19 34.63 1.26 -4.39
N THR A 20 34.79 0.34 -5.33
CA THR A 20 33.80 0.18 -6.37
C THR A 20 32.55 -0.25 -5.63
N PHE A 21 31.63 0.70 -5.43
CA PHE A 21 30.25 0.38 -5.20
C PHE A 21 29.85 -0.53 -6.37
N TYR A 22 29.86 -1.82 -6.18
CA TYR A 22 28.95 -2.68 -6.89
C TYR A 22 27.58 -2.24 -6.41
N GLY A 23 27.05 -1.21 -7.02
CA GLY A 23 25.63 -0.98 -7.01
C GLY A 23 25.04 -2.25 -7.57
N THR A 24 24.61 -3.15 -6.71
CA THR A 24 23.67 -4.18 -7.09
C THR A 24 22.52 -3.37 -7.65
N ASN A 25 22.36 -3.38 -8.98
CA ASN A 25 21.10 -3.01 -9.58
C ASN A 25 20.09 -3.98 -8.98
N VAL A 26 19.47 -3.57 -7.87
CA VAL A 26 18.31 -4.26 -7.36
C VAL A 26 17.27 -4.02 -8.43
N THR A 27 17.17 -4.95 -9.37
CA THR A 27 16.07 -4.95 -10.32
C THR A 27 14.82 -5.19 -9.49
N ALA A 28 13.90 -4.25 -9.59
CA ALA A 28 12.60 -4.42 -8.98
C ALA A 28 11.99 -5.74 -9.50
N ALA A 29 11.30 -6.46 -8.62
CA ALA A 29 10.65 -7.71 -8.96
C ALA A 29 9.15 -7.47 -9.17
N PRO A 30 8.48 -8.23 -10.05
CA PRO A 30 7.04 -8.13 -10.16
C PRO A 30 6.38 -8.51 -8.84
N VAL A 31 5.30 -7.82 -8.49
CA VAL A 31 4.52 -8.16 -7.29
C VAL A 31 3.94 -9.56 -7.47
N PRO A 32 4.20 -10.51 -6.55
CA PRO A 32 3.61 -11.84 -6.62
C PRO A 32 2.09 -11.79 -6.68
N VAL A 33 1.49 -12.54 -7.62
CA VAL A 33 0.05 -12.57 -7.82
C VAL A 33 -0.46 -14.01 -7.90
N THR A 34 -1.57 -14.28 -7.19
CA THR A 34 -2.31 -15.53 -7.24
C THR A 34 -3.79 -15.22 -7.21
N ASP A 35 -4.54 -15.69 -8.20
CA ASP A 35 -6.00 -15.48 -8.33
C ASP A 35 -6.39 -13.98 -8.20
N GLY A 36 -5.65 -13.08 -8.84
CA GLY A 36 -5.87 -11.63 -8.77
C GLY A 36 -5.55 -11.00 -7.40
N LYS A 37 -4.92 -11.74 -6.49
CA LYS A 37 -4.44 -11.24 -5.20
C LYS A 37 -2.96 -10.94 -5.30
N TYR A 38 -2.61 -9.68 -5.18
CA TYR A 38 -1.24 -9.17 -5.19
C TYR A 38 -0.72 -9.10 -3.77
N THR A 39 0.46 -9.68 -3.52
CA THR A 39 1.06 -9.69 -2.19
C THR A 39 2.53 -9.27 -2.28
N ALA A 40 2.85 -8.13 -1.68
CA ALA A 40 4.21 -7.63 -1.53
C ALA A 40 4.58 -7.65 -0.04
N ASP A 41 5.71 -8.24 0.27
CA ASP A 41 6.18 -8.43 1.64
C ASP A 41 7.69 -8.16 1.74
N GLY A 42 8.13 -7.64 2.87
CA GLY A 42 9.53 -7.32 3.09
C GLY A 42 9.94 -5.97 2.54
N THR A 43 11.24 -5.68 2.56
CA THR A 43 11.82 -4.39 2.15
C THR A 43 12.18 -4.33 0.66
N ASP A 44 11.73 -5.28 -0.13
CA ASP A 44 12.03 -5.34 -1.55
C ASP A 44 11.32 -4.21 -2.32
N THR A 45 11.95 -3.74 -3.38
CA THR A 45 11.33 -2.84 -4.33
C THR A 45 10.61 -3.66 -5.39
N TYR A 46 9.35 -3.34 -5.62
CA TYR A 46 8.51 -4.03 -6.58
C TYR A 46 8.28 -3.18 -7.84
N ASP A 47 8.16 -3.85 -8.98
CA ASP A 47 7.74 -3.21 -10.22
C ASP A 47 6.31 -2.65 -10.07
N PRO A 48 6.01 -1.49 -10.68
CA PRO A 48 4.64 -0.96 -10.65
C PRO A 48 3.64 -1.93 -11.29
N ILE A 49 2.46 -2.04 -10.70
CA ILE A 49 1.33 -2.74 -11.31
C ILE A 49 0.77 -1.83 -12.41
N THR A 50 0.96 -2.22 -13.68
CA THR A 50 0.63 -1.38 -14.85
C THR A 50 -0.57 -1.86 -15.65
N HIS A 51 -1.11 -3.05 -15.38
CA HIS A 51 -2.22 -3.63 -16.12
C HIS A 51 -3.58 -3.27 -15.50
N THR A 52 -4.60 -3.34 -16.34
CA THR A 52 -5.97 -2.94 -16.00
C THR A 52 -6.89 -4.09 -15.64
N ASP A 53 -6.33 -5.28 -15.44
CA ASP A 53 -7.12 -6.45 -15.06
C ASP A 53 -7.83 -6.27 -13.72
N THR A 54 -8.92 -6.99 -13.52
CA THR A 54 -9.62 -6.94 -12.25
C THR A 54 -8.75 -7.53 -11.15
N ILE A 55 -8.50 -6.74 -10.12
CA ILE A 55 -7.72 -7.10 -8.95
C ILE A 55 -8.69 -7.52 -7.83
N ASN A 56 -8.44 -8.64 -7.17
CA ASN A 56 -9.24 -9.07 -6.03
C ASN A 56 -8.74 -8.44 -4.72
N SER A 57 -7.43 -8.31 -4.56
CA SER A 57 -6.84 -7.58 -3.43
C SER A 57 -5.39 -7.20 -3.70
N ILE A 58 -4.91 -6.17 -2.99
CA ILE A 58 -3.49 -5.82 -2.90
C ILE A 58 -3.12 -5.76 -1.43
N LYS A 59 -2.14 -6.57 -1.04
CA LYS A 59 -1.55 -6.58 0.30
C LYS A 59 -0.10 -6.13 0.22
N VAL A 60 0.26 -5.14 1.03
CA VAL A 60 1.63 -4.61 1.12
C VAL A 60 2.03 -4.59 2.58
N SER A 61 3.11 -5.30 2.94
CA SER A 61 3.50 -5.50 4.33
C SER A 61 5.01 -5.42 4.56
N ASN A 62 5.39 -5.29 5.84
CA ASN A 62 6.78 -5.38 6.31
C ASN A 62 7.76 -4.46 5.58
N GLY A 63 7.34 -3.21 5.31
CA GLY A 63 8.16 -2.20 4.66
C GLY A 63 8.15 -2.23 3.13
N ALA A 64 7.45 -3.19 2.49
CA ALA A 64 7.30 -3.23 1.04
C ALA A 64 6.66 -1.95 0.49
N GLN A 65 7.02 -1.59 -0.73
CA GLN A 65 6.45 -0.44 -1.43
C GLN A 65 5.92 -0.87 -2.80
N VAL A 66 4.67 -0.57 -3.07
CA VAL A 66 3.99 -0.91 -4.32
C VAL A 66 3.29 0.32 -4.87
N SER A 67 3.42 0.56 -6.15
CA SER A 67 2.61 1.54 -6.88
C SER A 67 1.77 0.86 -7.96
N VAL A 68 0.53 1.34 -8.11
CA VAL A 68 -0.35 0.99 -9.21
C VAL A 68 -0.42 2.21 -10.13
N THR A 69 0.05 2.05 -11.36
CA THR A 69 0.17 3.16 -12.33
C THR A 69 -0.77 3.00 -13.53
N ALA A 70 -1.65 2.01 -13.50
CA ALA A 70 -2.71 1.87 -14.49
C ALA A 70 -3.59 3.14 -14.52
N GLY A 71 -4.05 3.56 -15.69
CA GLY A 71 -4.92 4.73 -15.84
C GLY A 71 -6.26 4.58 -15.10
N ALA A 72 -6.76 3.35 -15.01
CA ALA A 72 -7.90 2.98 -14.18
C ALA A 72 -7.65 1.62 -13.54
N THR A 73 -7.97 1.49 -12.27
CA THR A 73 -7.79 0.25 -11.51
C THR A 73 -9.14 -0.22 -11.00
N THR A 74 -9.50 -1.46 -11.33
CA THR A 74 -10.72 -2.09 -10.80
C THR A 74 -10.35 -3.11 -9.73
N VAL A 75 -10.89 -2.94 -8.54
CA VAL A 75 -10.72 -3.87 -7.41
C VAL A 75 -12.06 -4.50 -7.07
N ASN A 76 -12.13 -5.81 -7.17
CA ASN A 76 -13.30 -6.58 -6.77
C ASN A 76 -13.00 -7.39 -5.51
N GLY A 77 -12.96 -6.68 -4.39
CA GLY A 77 -12.65 -7.24 -3.08
C GLY A 77 -13.83 -7.88 -2.36
N VAL A 78 -14.89 -8.22 -3.05
CA VAL A 78 -16.04 -8.94 -2.48
C VAL A 78 -15.56 -10.29 -1.94
N ASN A 79 -15.87 -10.59 -0.70
CA ASN A 79 -15.36 -11.74 0.07
C ASN A 79 -13.88 -11.65 0.52
N SER A 80 -13.26 -10.48 0.41
CA SER A 80 -12.00 -10.22 1.08
C SER A 80 -12.21 -9.31 2.28
N SER A 81 -11.69 -9.69 3.44
CA SER A 81 -11.74 -8.84 4.64
C SER A 81 -10.99 -7.53 4.46
N GLU A 82 -10.02 -7.52 3.56
CA GLU A 82 -9.14 -6.40 3.28
C GLU A 82 -8.84 -6.38 1.78
N SER A 83 -9.39 -5.42 1.07
CA SER A 83 -9.25 -5.35 -0.40
C SER A 83 -7.97 -4.63 -0.80
N LEU A 84 -7.66 -3.49 -0.17
CA LEU A 84 -6.39 -2.79 -0.29
C LEU A 84 -5.81 -2.64 1.11
N THR A 85 -4.65 -3.24 1.36
CA THR A 85 -4.05 -3.28 2.70
C THR A 85 -2.61 -2.83 2.68
N ALA A 86 -2.26 -1.93 3.59
CA ALA A 86 -0.90 -1.61 3.97
C ALA A 86 -0.72 -1.94 5.46
N SER A 87 0.27 -2.76 5.81
CA SER A 87 0.51 -3.16 7.20
C SER A 87 2.01 -3.21 7.53
N SER A 88 2.34 -3.07 8.81
CA SER A 88 3.73 -3.21 9.29
C SER A 88 4.74 -2.38 8.49
N GLY A 89 4.41 -1.11 8.21
CA GLY A 89 5.27 -0.21 7.43
C GLY A 89 5.13 -0.33 5.91
N GLY A 90 4.26 -1.19 5.39
CA GLY A 90 4.00 -1.32 3.96
C GLY A 90 3.36 -0.04 3.38
N GLN A 91 3.67 0.29 2.12
CA GLN A 91 3.15 1.48 1.46
C GLN A 91 2.56 1.13 0.09
N LEU A 92 1.31 1.53 -0.13
CA LEU A 92 0.59 1.33 -1.39
C LEU A 92 0.17 2.69 -1.96
N THR A 93 0.55 2.95 -3.20
CA THR A 93 0.10 4.13 -3.94
C THR A 93 -0.70 3.72 -5.17
N VAL A 94 -1.90 4.25 -5.33
CA VAL A 94 -2.74 4.08 -6.53
C VAL A 94 -2.83 5.42 -7.23
N ASN A 95 -2.14 5.55 -8.36
CA ASN A 95 -2.02 6.80 -9.11
C ASN A 95 -3.14 7.02 -10.13
N GLY A 96 -3.77 5.96 -10.61
CA GLY A 96 -4.91 6.05 -11.54
C GLY A 96 -6.25 6.07 -10.81
N SER A 97 -7.33 6.33 -11.54
CA SER A 97 -8.68 6.27 -11.00
C SER A 97 -8.97 4.88 -10.42
N LEU A 98 -9.56 4.84 -9.22
CA LEU A 98 -9.87 3.61 -8.51
C LEU A 98 -11.37 3.34 -8.56
N ASN A 99 -11.76 2.18 -9.09
CA ASN A 99 -13.10 1.65 -8.97
C ASN A 99 -13.06 0.40 -8.09
N ALA A 100 -13.41 0.53 -6.83
CA ALA A 100 -13.31 -0.54 -5.85
C ALA A 100 -14.68 -0.95 -5.32
N THR A 101 -14.95 -2.26 -5.37
CA THR A 101 -16.00 -2.89 -4.59
C THR A 101 -15.32 -3.63 -3.44
N VAL A 102 -15.60 -3.23 -2.21
CA VAL A 102 -14.91 -3.68 -1.01
C VAL A 102 -15.87 -4.20 0.04
N GLY A 103 -15.35 -4.93 1.01
CA GLY A 103 -16.11 -5.43 2.14
C GLY A 103 -16.59 -6.86 1.98
N LEU A 104 -16.89 -7.47 3.12
CA LEU A 104 -17.41 -8.83 3.18
C LEU A 104 -18.92 -8.80 2.91
N GLY A 105 -19.38 -9.65 2.04
CA GLY A 105 -20.79 -9.98 1.92
C GLY A 105 -21.30 -10.66 3.21
N ASP A 106 -22.51 -11.12 3.18
CA ASP A 106 -23.32 -11.60 4.32
C ASP A 106 -22.73 -12.74 5.19
N THR A 107 -21.52 -13.21 4.90
CA THR A 107 -21.01 -14.47 5.47
C THR A 107 -20.13 -14.34 6.70
N TYR A 108 -19.85 -13.12 7.20
CA TYR A 108 -18.96 -12.98 8.34
C TYR A 108 -19.69 -12.79 9.66
N SER A 109 -19.65 -13.83 10.52
CA SER A 109 -20.39 -13.84 11.79
C SER A 109 -19.55 -13.65 13.05
N THR A 110 -18.22 -13.70 12.99
CA THR A 110 -17.39 -13.64 14.21
C THR A 110 -16.04 -12.98 13.94
N GLY A 111 -15.83 -11.79 14.48
CA GLY A 111 -14.50 -11.20 14.54
C GLY A 111 -14.48 -9.70 14.26
N VAL A 112 -13.36 -9.10 14.48
CA VAL A 112 -13.10 -7.70 14.13
C VAL A 112 -13.16 -7.60 12.61
N GLY A 113 -14.26 -7.09 12.09
CA GLY A 113 -14.46 -6.90 10.66
C GLY A 113 -13.61 -5.73 10.17
N TYR A 114 -12.47 -6.02 9.61
CA TYR A 114 -11.76 -5.05 8.78
C TYR A 114 -12.37 -5.11 7.40
N SER A 115 -12.70 -3.98 6.83
CA SER A 115 -13.30 -4.01 5.51
C SER A 115 -12.76 -2.90 4.65
N GLY A 116 -12.51 -3.23 3.41
CA GLY A 116 -12.21 -2.25 2.41
C GLY A 116 -10.74 -1.87 2.31
N ILE A 117 -10.45 -0.61 2.49
CA ILE A 117 -9.13 0.00 2.34
C ILE A 117 -8.55 0.19 3.74
N VAL A 118 -7.47 -0.52 4.06
CA VAL A 118 -6.97 -0.66 5.45
C VAL A 118 -5.50 -0.30 5.56
N ALA A 119 -5.17 0.64 6.45
CA ALA A 119 -3.80 0.94 6.85
C ALA A 119 -3.60 0.59 8.33
N ASN A 120 -2.66 -0.31 8.63
CA ASN A 120 -2.41 -0.81 9.97
C ASN A 120 -0.93 -0.75 10.37
N GLY A 121 -0.64 -0.04 11.41
CA GLY A 121 0.70 0.02 11.99
C GLY A 121 1.51 1.23 11.55
N SER A 122 2.45 1.62 12.38
CA SER A 122 3.32 2.77 12.13
C SER A 122 4.09 2.61 10.82
N GLY A 123 4.12 3.67 10.01
CA GLY A 123 4.74 3.68 8.69
C GLY A 123 3.89 3.05 7.58
N SER A 124 2.76 2.40 7.92
CA SER A 124 1.83 1.86 6.93
C SER A 124 1.04 2.99 6.29
N LYS A 125 1.04 3.03 4.96
CA LYS A 125 0.42 4.13 4.22
C LYS A 125 -0.29 3.65 2.97
N ILE A 126 -1.49 4.19 2.71
CA ILE A 126 -2.19 4.07 1.44
C ILE A 126 -2.43 5.46 0.88
N ILE A 127 -2.05 5.67 -0.37
CA ILE A 127 -2.28 6.91 -1.10
C ILE A 127 -3.15 6.59 -2.31
N LEU A 128 -4.28 7.28 -2.43
CA LEU A 128 -5.16 7.26 -3.60
C LEU A 128 -5.11 8.63 -4.25
N SER A 129 -4.41 8.74 -5.38
CA SER A 129 -4.17 10.02 -6.07
C SER A 129 -4.83 10.10 -7.45
N GLY A 130 -5.68 9.14 -7.79
CA GLY A 130 -6.44 9.18 -9.04
C GLY A 130 -7.48 10.29 -9.07
N THR A 131 -7.74 10.85 -10.25
CA THR A 131 -8.71 11.95 -10.45
C THR A 131 -10.11 11.58 -9.97
N ASP A 132 -10.55 10.36 -10.29
CA ASP A 132 -11.91 9.90 -9.96
C ASP A 132 -11.83 8.56 -9.22
N ASN A 133 -12.18 8.55 -7.95
CA ASN A 133 -12.24 7.34 -7.15
C ASN A 133 -13.70 6.99 -6.83
N SER A 134 -14.08 5.74 -7.05
CA SER A 134 -15.41 5.20 -6.72
C SER A 134 -15.26 3.98 -5.83
N ILE A 135 -15.66 4.08 -4.60
CA ILE A 135 -15.57 3.01 -3.62
C ILE A 135 -16.97 2.60 -3.19
N THR A 136 -17.32 1.34 -3.38
CA THR A 136 -18.59 0.77 -2.95
C THR A 136 -18.33 -0.29 -1.89
N SER A 137 -18.79 -0.05 -0.67
CA SER A 137 -18.74 -1.06 0.40
C SER A 137 -19.99 -1.93 0.35
N LYS A 138 -19.77 -3.24 0.24
CA LYS A 138 -20.82 -4.29 0.27
C LYS A 138 -21.05 -4.85 1.66
N SER A 139 -20.38 -4.30 2.66
CA SER A 139 -20.59 -4.75 4.04
C SER A 139 -22.02 -4.55 4.48
N THR A 140 -22.59 -5.60 5.08
CA THR A 140 -23.96 -5.63 5.58
C THR A 140 -24.02 -5.59 7.10
N ASN A 141 -22.87 -5.60 7.78
CA ASN A 141 -22.81 -5.72 9.24
C ASN A 141 -22.15 -4.52 9.91
N TYR A 142 -22.97 -3.51 10.25
CA TYR A 142 -22.52 -2.32 10.99
C TYR A 142 -22.03 -2.61 12.42
N LYS A 143 -22.37 -3.76 12.98
CA LYS A 143 -22.02 -4.11 14.37
C LYS A 143 -20.53 -4.42 14.56
N ASN A 144 -19.84 -4.79 13.51
CA ASN A 144 -18.45 -5.22 13.58
C ASN A 144 -17.45 -4.11 13.20
N SER A 145 -17.85 -2.85 13.27
CA SER A 145 -16.98 -1.70 12.97
C SER A 145 -16.42 -1.67 11.54
N GLU A 146 -17.09 -2.35 10.62
CA GLU A 146 -16.69 -2.36 9.21
C GLU A 146 -16.74 -0.96 8.61
N SER A 147 -15.75 -0.62 7.84
CA SER A 147 -15.59 0.71 7.21
C SER A 147 -15.08 0.58 5.79
N ALA A 148 -15.50 1.48 4.92
CA ALA A 148 -14.90 1.55 3.57
C ALA A 148 -13.41 1.91 3.64
N PHE A 149 -13.07 2.84 4.54
CA PHE A 149 -11.70 3.21 4.89
C PHE A 149 -11.46 2.97 6.37
N PHE A 150 -10.40 2.25 6.70
CA PHE A 150 -10.04 1.98 8.08
C PHE A 150 -8.54 2.15 8.31
N ALA A 151 -8.16 3.03 9.22
CA ALA A 151 -6.78 3.20 9.66
C ALA A 151 -6.68 2.95 11.16
N TYR A 152 -5.67 2.22 11.61
CA TYR A 152 -5.43 1.96 13.02
C TYR A 152 -3.95 1.74 13.34
N ASN A 153 -3.60 1.80 14.64
CA ASN A 153 -2.23 1.64 15.11
C ASN A 153 -1.22 2.56 14.38
N ASN A 154 -1.52 3.84 14.27
CA ASN A 154 -0.73 4.85 13.56
C ASN A 154 -0.60 4.62 12.03
N GLY A 155 -1.49 3.86 11.41
CA GLY A 155 -1.58 3.75 9.95
C GLY A 155 -2.17 5.02 9.32
N GLU A 156 -1.83 5.27 8.06
CA GLU A 156 -2.25 6.48 7.35
C GLU A 156 -2.95 6.14 6.02
N ILE A 157 -4.05 6.82 5.73
CA ILE A 157 -4.69 6.80 4.41
C ILE A 157 -4.83 8.23 3.91
N HIS A 158 -4.30 8.51 2.73
CA HIS A 158 -4.39 9.80 2.07
C HIS A 158 -5.16 9.65 0.75
N VAL A 159 -6.26 10.37 0.62
CA VAL A 159 -7.03 10.45 -0.60
C VAL A 159 -6.85 11.86 -1.14
N THR A 160 -6.10 11.99 -2.24
CA THR A 160 -5.70 13.28 -2.81
C THR A 160 -6.28 13.53 -4.20
N GLY A 161 -7.17 12.66 -4.67
CA GLY A 161 -7.83 12.78 -5.96
C GLY A 161 -8.90 13.89 -6.00
N ASP A 162 -9.23 14.37 -7.19
CA ASP A 162 -10.19 15.47 -7.39
C ASP A 162 -11.59 15.10 -6.91
N THR A 163 -12.01 13.87 -7.21
CA THR A 163 -13.34 13.37 -6.83
C THR A 163 -13.24 11.99 -6.20
N THR A 164 -13.85 11.83 -5.04
CA THR A 164 -13.99 10.52 -4.40
C THR A 164 -15.43 10.27 -4.00
N THR A 165 -16.06 9.30 -4.65
CA THR A 165 -17.41 8.86 -4.35
C THR A 165 -17.37 7.60 -3.51
N VAL A 166 -18.00 7.62 -2.33
CA VAL A 166 -18.08 6.46 -1.44
C VAL A 166 -19.54 6.08 -1.21
N LYS A 167 -19.88 4.85 -1.56
CA LYS A 167 -21.22 4.27 -1.32
C LYS A 167 -21.13 3.17 -0.28
N VAL A 168 -21.89 3.29 0.78
CA VAL A 168 -21.99 2.29 1.85
C VAL A 168 -23.43 1.89 2.05
N SER A 169 -23.69 0.61 2.30
CA SER A 169 -25.06 0.13 2.60
C SER A 169 -25.31 0.09 4.11
N GLN A 170 -24.47 -0.55 4.87
CA GLN A 170 -24.60 -0.73 6.33
C GLN A 170 -23.26 -0.66 7.06
N SER A 171 -22.27 0.03 6.52
CA SER A 171 -20.96 0.20 7.13
C SER A 171 -20.66 1.69 7.38
N ARG A 172 -19.57 1.95 8.08
CA ARG A 172 -19.02 3.32 8.19
C ARG A 172 -18.30 3.68 6.91
N ILE A 173 -18.29 4.97 6.58
CA ILE A 173 -17.46 5.47 5.48
C ILE A 173 -16.00 5.45 5.92
N VAL A 174 -15.72 5.98 7.11
CA VAL A 174 -14.35 6.20 7.62
C VAL A 174 -14.28 5.82 9.09
N ALA A 175 -13.20 5.16 9.48
CA ALA A 175 -12.84 4.99 10.88
C ALA A 175 -11.31 5.09 11.05
N ALA A 176 -10.86 5.91 11.99
CA ALA A 176 -9.47 6.01 12.41
C ALA A 176 -9.37 5.76 13.92
N GLN A 177 -8.42 4.94 14.35
CA GLN A 177 -8.23 4.54 15.74
C GLN A 177 -6.73 4.48 16.09
N ASP A 178 -6.44 4.59 17.38
CA ASP A 178 -5.10 4.36 17.93
C ASP A 178 -4.00 5.18 17.25
N GLY A 179 -4.20 6.49 17.15
CA GLY A 179 -3.24 7.44 16.58
C GLY A 179 -3.18 7.47 15.04
N ALA A 180 -4.04 6.69 14.37
CA ALA A 180 -4.09 6.67 12.91
C ALA A 180 -4.79 7.89 12.31
N SER A 181 -4.56 8.13 11.01
CA SER A 181 -5.19 9.24 10.29
C SER A 181 -5.74 8.83 8.93
N ILE A 182 -6.84 9.49 8.54
CA ILE A 182 -7.41 9.40 7.20
C ILE A 182 -7.66 10.82 6.73
N THR A 183 -7.02 11.21 5.63
CA THR A 183 -7.09 12.56 5.10
C THR A 183 -7.70 12.54 3.70
N PHE A 184 -8.66 13.43 3.47
CA PHE A 184 -9.19 13.72 2.14
C PHE A 184 -8.77 15.16 1.81
N SER A 185 -8.05 15.33 0.72
CA SER A 185 -7.62 16.64 0.24
C SER A 185 -7.75 16.68 -1.28
N ASN A 186 -8.19 17.82 -1.80
CA ASN A 186 -8.14 18.07 -3.24
C ASN A 186 -6.67 18.27 -3.63
N GLY A 187 -6.25 17.66 -4.73
CA GLY A 187 -4.92 17.82 -5.29
C GLY A 187 -4.70 19.18 -5.93
#